data_cdb5e0d9261a8c59c1ee4730ccced0eb
#
_entry.id   cdb5e0d9261a8c59c1ee4730ccced0eb
#
_cell.length_a   1.000
_cell.length_b   1.000
_cell.length_c   1.000
_cell.angle_alpha   90.00
_cell.angle_beta   90.00
_cell.angle_gamma   90.00
#
_symmetry.space_group_name_H-M   'P 1'
#
loop_
_entity.id
_entity.type
_entity.pdbx_description
1 polymer ?
#
loop_
_entity_poly.entity_id
_entity_poly.type
_entity_poly.pdbx_seq_one_letter_code
_entity_poly.pdbx_strand_id
1 'polypeptide(L)'
;MNLKETDLNLFIAFDVIYTEKNLTKAGQVLGITQPAVSNALSRLRELFGDDLFIRTSKGMIPTPVANQIIKDVRSALSLIQNTISETENFNPSITEMTFKISIGDSSEYRLLPLLIKELAEVSPKIKVETYLTPRKDAPRELASGTIDFSIDPPVHSDPHLRHEKIYEEDYVMIVRKDHPILDLKKITIEDYLKLSHIHISNRKTGLGHVDMALYRLGLSRDISLRAQHFLVAPYIVEQSDLAITTTKGFAVDRDLAWRELPFDIEPLVLHLYWHEAKDSDPSSKWMKDLMLKTYGKLQKVI
;
A
#
# COMPACT_ATOMS: atom_id res chain seq x y z
N MET A 1 2.29 24.58 25.64
CA MET A 1 2.97 24.97 24.40
C MET A 1 1.91 25.39 23.38
N ASN A 2 2.02 26.56 22.80
CA ASN A 2 0.99 27.10 21.91
C ASN A 2 1.57 27.26 20.50
N LEU A 3 0.92 26.65 19.50
CA LEU A 3 1.35 26.69 18.09
C LEU A 3 1.46 28.14 17.56
N LYS A 4 0.68 29.08 18.14
CA LYS A 4 0.72 30.51 17.78
C LYS A 4 2.06 31.20 18.07
N GLU A 5 2.86 30.64 19.02
CA GLU A 5 4.13 31.20 19.43
C GLU A 5 5.32 30.47 18.77
N THR A 6 5.03 29.43 17.99
CA THR A 6 6.05 28.58 17.38
C THR A 6 6.30 29.01 15.93
N ASP A 7 7.54 29.34 15.63
CA ASP A 7 8.00 29.65 14.27
C ASP A 7 8.04 28.36 13.43
N LEU A 8 7.14 28.21 12.48
CA LEU A 8 7.03 27.02 11.64
C LEU A 8 8.27 26.77 10.74
N ASN A 9 9.06 27.80 10.46
CA ASN A 9 10.32 27.64 9.72
C ASN A 9 11.35 26.78 10.47
N LEU A 10 11.22 26.67 11.79
CA LEU A 10 12.07 25.78 12.59
C LEU A 10 11.91 24.32 12.19
N PHE A 11 10.70 23.90 11.80
CA PHE A 11 10.47 22.51 11.36
C PHE A 11 11.08 22.22 9.99
N ILE A 12 11.13 23.22 9.10
CA ILE A 12 11.86 23.11 7.83
C ILE A 12 13.37 22.95 8.12
N ALA A 13 13.91 23.78 9.02
CA ALA A 13 15.30 23.66 9.43
C ALA A 13 15.59 22.30 10.09
N PHE A 14 14.68 21.79 10.91
CA PHE A 14 14.81 20.47 11.53
C PHE A 14 14.92 19.34 10.49
N ASP A 15 14.02 19.30 9.50
CA ASP A 15 14.04 18.29 8.45
C ASP A 15 15.32 18.33 7.61
N VAL A 16 15.77 19.54 7.23
CA VAL A 16 17.00 19.69 6.46
C VAL A 16 18.23 19.29 7.29
N ILE A 17 18.29 19.64 8.58
CA ILE A 17 19.39 19.20 9.46
C ILE A 17 19.38 17.67 9.61
N TYR A 18 18.20 17.07 9.75
CA TYR A 18 18.03 15.61 9.86
C TYR A 18 18.55 14.89 8.61
N THR A 19 18.28 15.44 7.43
CA THR A 19 18.68 14.88 6.13
C THR A 19 20.16 15.05 5.88
N GLU A 20 20.67 16.28 6.02
CA GLU A 20 22.05 16.63 5.67
C GLU A 20 23.08 16.21 6.75
N LYS A 21 22.65 16.04 7.99
CA LYS A 21 23.50 15.71 9.14
C LYS A 21 24.70 16.63 9.30
N ASN A 22 24.60 17.86 8.74
CA ASN A 22 25.64 18.86 8.69
C ASN A 22 25.04 20.27 8.63
N LEU A 23 25.33 21.12 9.61
CA LEU A 23 24.75 22.47 9.71
C LEU A 23 25.18 23.41 8.57
N THR A 24 26.40 23.25 8.04
CA THR A 24 26.88 24.06 6.91
C THR A 24 26.16 23.69 5.63
N LYS A 25 26.01 22.38 5.35
CA LYS A 25 25.21 21.89 4.22
C LYS A 25 23.74 22.26 4.35
N ALA A 26 23.17 22.12 5.54
CA ALA A 26 21.80 22.54 5.82
C ALA A 26 21.61 24.05 5.53
N GLY A 27 22.56 24.88 5.88
CA GLY A 27 22.54 26.31 5.52
C GLY A 27 22.54 26.54 4.01
N GLN A 28 23.35 25.79 3.27
CA GLN A 28 23.37 25.87 1.80
C GLN A 28 22.02 25.48 1.18
N VAL A 29 21.41 24.37 1.65
CA VAL A 29 20.09 23.92 1.19
C VAL A 29 19.01 24.94 1.51
N LEU A 30 19.05 25.54 2.69
CA LEU A 30 18.06 26.54 3.15
C LEU A 30 18.31 27.95 2.59
N GLY A 31 19.43 28.20 1.94
CA GLY A 31 19.80 29.55 1.47
C GLY A 31 20.10 30.53 2.60
N ILE A 32 20.51 30.04 3.79
CA ILE A 32 20.86 30.85 4.96
C ILE A 32 22.25 30.52 5.50
N THR A 33 22.76 31.37 6.38
CA THR A 33 24.08 31.15 6.96
C THR A 33 24.07 30.01 8.00
N GLN A 34 25.23 29.37 8.17
CA GLN A 34 25.38 28.32 9.20
C GLN A 34 25.07 28.82 10.62
N PRO A 35 25.47 30.06 11.05
CA PRO A 35 25.00 30.59 12.34
C PRO A 35 23.47 30.69 12.47
N ALA A 36 22.76 31.03 11.38
CA ALA A 36 21.29 31.07 11.40
C ALA A 36 20.69 29.67 11.60
N VAL A 37 21.23 28.63 10.94
CA VAL A 37 20.85 27.23 11.16
C VAL A 37 21.13 26.80 12.61
N SER A 38 22.28 27.18 13.17
CA SER A 38 22.63 26.87 14.55
C SER A 38 21.66 27.53 15.54
N ASN A 39 21.24 28.78 15.28
CA ASN A 39 20.23 29.47 16.09
C ASN A 39 18.86 28.76 15.98
N ALA A 40 18.44 28.39 14.78
CA ALA A 40 17.21 27.59 14.59
C ALA A 40 17.26 26.28 15.39
N LEU A 41 18.39 25.57 15.36
CA LEU A 41 18.57 24.35 16.17
C LEU A 41 18.51 24.64 17.68
N SER A 42 19.09 25.75 18.15
CA SER A 42 18.99 26.13 19.57
C SER A 42 17.54 26.33 20.00
N ARG A 43 16.75 27.07 19.20
CA ARG A 43 15.31 27.29 19.45
C ARG A 43 14.51 25.97 19.41
N LEU A 44 14.86 25.03 18.52
CA LEU A 44 14.25 23.70 18.47
C LEU A 44 14.56 22.90 19.74
N ARG A 45 15.80 22.97 20.25
CA ARG A 45 16.18 22.34 21.51
C ARG A 45 15.39 22.86 22.71
N GLU A 46 15.23 24.18 22.79
CA GLU A 46 14.37 24.80 23.80
C GLU A 46 12.90 24.34 23.67
N LEU A 47 12.41 24.27 22.41
CA LEU A 47 11.06 23.86 22.09
C LEU A 47 10.74 22.42 22.56
N PHE A 48 11.65 21.48 22.30
CA PHE A 48 11.46 20.07 22.59
C PHE A 48 12.07 19.59 23.91
N GLY A 49 12.89 20.42 24.58
CA GLY A 49 13.62 20.03 25.77
C GLY A 49 14.62 18.89 25.54
N ASP A 50 15.13 18.78 24.30
CA ASP A 50 16.03 17.72 23.86
C ASP A 50 17.10 18.30 22.90
N ASP A 51 18.29 17.71 22.91
CA ASP A 51 19.38 18.15 22.03
C ASP A 51 19.09 17.96 20.55
N LEU A 52 18.16 17.12 20.19
CA LEU A 52 17.70 16.71 18.86
C LEU A 52 18.83 16.16 17.97
N PHE A 53 20.00 16.78 17.98
CA PHE A 53 21.18 16.33 17.23
C PHE A 53 22.44 16.48 18.06
N ILE A 54 23.22 15.41 18.14
CA ILE A 54 24.50 15.34 18.83
C ILE A 54 25.64 15.54 17.81
N ARG A 55 26.53 16.47 18.08
CA ARG A 55 27.69 16.70 17.22
C ARG A 55 28.77 15.63 17.44
N THR A 56 29.21 14.99 16.37
CA THR A 56 30.28 13.99 16.38
C THR A 56 31.33 14.28 15.31
N SER A 57 32.41 13.51 15.27
CA SER A 57 33.42 13.58 14.20
C SER A 57 32.86 13.20 12.82
N LYS A 58 31.71 12.50 12.77
CA LYS A 58 31.02 12.08 11.54
C LYS A 58 29.85 13.00 11.14
N GLY A 59 29.63 14.10 11.87
CA GLY A 59 28.52 15.03 11.64
C GLY A 59 27.51 15.07 12.78
N MET A 60 26.28 15.47 12.46
CA MET A 60 25.18 15.58 13.41
C MET A 60 24.40 14.24 13.44
N ILE A 61 24.29 13.62 14.60
CA ILE A 61 23.54 12.36 14.81
C ILE A 61 22.22 12.68 15.51
N PRO A 62 21.05 12.27 14.96
CA PRO A 62 19.77 12.54 15.58
C PRO A 62 19.59 11.74 16.90
N THR A 63 18.97 12.37 17.88
CA THR A 63 18.56 11.72 19.15
C THR A 63 17.38 10.78 18.92
N PRO A 64 17.02 9.91 19.89
CA PRO A 64 15.78 9.15 19.86
C PRO A 64 14.54 10.02 19.68
N VAL A 65 14.49 11.19 20.31
CA VAL A 65 13.39 12.16 20.16
C VAL A 65 13.33 12.68 18.74
N ALA A 66 14.44 13.10 18.15
CA ALA A 66 14.49 13.54 16.76
C ALA A 66 14.01 12.43 15.80
N ASN A 67 14.40 11.18 16.04
CA ASN A 67 13.93 10.03 15.25
C ASN A 67 12.42 9.74 15.42
N GLN A 68 11.87 10.04 16.57
CA GLN A 68 10.44 9.87 16.82
C GLN A 68 9.60 10.90 16.11
N ILE A 69 10.00 12.18 16.14
CA ILE A 69 9.19 13.31 15.63
C ILE A 69 9.37 13.56 14.13
N ILE A 70 10.44 13.07 13.50
CA ILE A 70 10.73 13.38 12.08
C ILE A 70 9.61 13.00 11.13
N LYS A 71 8.94 11.88 11.38
CA LYS A 71 7.82 11.41 10.53
C LYS A 71 6.66 12.40 10.58
N ASP A 72 6.28 12.84 11.76
CA ASP A 72 5.16 13.76 11.97
C ASP A 72 5.49 15.15 11.40
N VAL A 73 6.73 15.62 11.59
CA VAL A 73 7.22 16.88 11.01
C VAL A 73 7.15 16.83 9.49
N ARG A 74 7.65 15.78 8.85
CA ARG A 74 7.60 15.60 7.39
C ARG A 74 6.17 15.56 6.87
N SER A 75 5.29 14.88 7.56
CA SER A 75 3.87 14.81 7.21
C SER A 75 3.21 16.20 7.26
N ALA A 76 3.48 16.96 8.32
CA ALA A 76 2.96 18.32 8.45
C ALA A 76 3.49 19.26 7.35
N LEU A 77 4.79 19.21 7.07
CA LEU A 77 5.41 20.01 6.00
C LEU A 77 4.86 19.65 4.63
N SER A 78 4.62 18.35 4.38
CA SER A 78 4.01 17.89 3.13
C SER A 78 2.58 18.40 2.97
N LEU A 79 1.77 18.43 4.03
CA LEU A 79 0.42 19.00 3.99
C LEU A 79 0.44 20.50 3.68
N ILE A 80 1.38 21.26 4.30
CA ILE A 80 1.56 22.68 4.02
C ILE A 80 2.00 22.88 2.57
N GLN A 81 2.98 22.09 2.09
CA GLN A 81 3.48 22.19 0.72
C GLN A 81 2.37 21.89 -0.29
N ASN A 82 1.53 20.88 -0.05
CA ASN A 82 0.39 20.57 -0.89
C ASN A 82 -0.58 21.74 -0.97
N THR A 83 -0.88 22.42 0.14
CA THR A 83 -1.75 23.59 0.17
C THR A 83 -1.20 24.75 -0.69
N ILE A 84 0.12 24.91 -0.73
CA ILE A 84 0.78 25.92 -1.58
C ILE A 84 0.72 25.50 -3.05
N SER A 85 0.91 24.20 -3.33
CA SER A 85 0.95 23.64 -4.70
C SER A 85 -0.44 23.53 -5.35
N GLU A 86 -1.53 23.52 -4.57
CA GLU A 86 -2.91 23.54 -5.08
C GLU A 86 -3.21 24.78 -5.95
N THR A 87 -2.34 25.79 -5.92
CA THR A 87 -2.42 26.96 -6.78
C THR A 87 -1.75 26.79 -8.16
N GLU A 88 -0.99 25.71 -8.37
CA GLU A 88 -0.33 25.41 -9.64
C GLU A 88 -1.13 24.37 -10.44
N ASN A 89 -1.42 24.67 -11.70
CA ASN A 89 -2.12 23.79 -12.62
C ASN A 89 -1.35 22.45 -12.77
N PHE A 90 -1.84 21.38 -12.16
CA PHE A 90 -1.30 20.03 -12.35
C PHE A 90 -1.30 19.67 -13.83
N ASN A 91 -0.13 19.34 -14.36
CA ASN A 91 0.04 18.84 -15.73
C ASN A 91 0.79 17.50 -15.66
N PRO A 92 0.10 16.37 -15.91
CA PRO A 92 0.71 15.05 -15.77
C PRO A 92 1.92 14.83 -16.67
N SER A 93 2.00 15.48 -17.83
CA SER A 93 3.09 15.27 -18.79
C SER A 93 4.44 15.86 -18.35
N ILE A 94 4.44 16.81 -17.42
CA ILE A 94 5.65 17.51 -16.99
C ILE A 94 5.91 17.42 -15.48
N THR A 95 4.88 17.12 -14.67
CA THR A 95 4.99 17.09 -13.21
C THR A 95 5.89 15.95 -12.77
N GLU A 96 6.84 16.25 -11.88
CA GLU A 96 7.69 15.26 -11.22
C GLU A 96 7.15 15.02 -9.80
N MET A 97 6.62 13.83 -9.56
CA MET A 97 6.14 13.44 -8.23
C MET A 97 6.14 11.92 -8.08
N THR A 98 6.00 11.47 -6.85
CA THR A 98 5.91 10.04 -6.53
C THR A 98 4.61 9.76 -5.80
N PHE A 99 3.81 8.83 -6.32
CA PHE A 99 2.65 8.29 -5.62
C PHE A 99 3.04 7.05 -4.83
N LYS A 100 2.58 6.98 -3.60
CA LYS A 100 2.80 5.85 -2.69
C LYS A 100 1.50 5.08 -2.50
N ILE A 101 1.51 3.81 -2.88
CA ILE A 101 0.31 2.98 -2.92
C ILE A 101 0.51 1.77 -2.00
N SER A 102 -0.38 1.60 -1.02
CA SER A 102 -0.45 0.35 -0.26
C SER A 102 -1.25 -0.67 -1.07
N ILE A 103 -0.64 -1.80 -1.37
CA ILE A 103 -1.24 -2.83 -2.23
C ILE A 103 -0.67 -4.21 -1.86
N GLY A 104 -1.50 -5.26 -1.91
CA GLY A 104 -1.05 -6.64 -1.73
C GLY A 104 -0.44 -7.21 -3.02
N ASP A 105 0.47 -8.19 -2.87
CA ASP A 105 1.27 -8.78 -3.95
C ASP A 105 0.46 -9.35 -5.11
N SER A 106 -0.71 -9.94 -4.86
CA SER A 106 -1.61 -10.44 -5.92
C SER A 106 -2.21 -9.30 -6.77
N SER A 107 -2.60 -8.21 -6.12
CA SER A 107 -3.13 -7.03 -6.80
C SER A 107 -2.01 -6.24 -7.49
N GLU A 108 -0.84 -6.16 -6.86
CA GLU A 108 0.36 -5.55 -7.42
C GLU A 108 0.77 -6.23 -8.73
N TYR A 109 0.83 -7.56 -8.74
CA TYR A 109 1.13 -8.36 -9.92
C TYR A 109 0.20 -8.03 -11.11
N ARG A 110 -1.09 -7.82 -10.86
CA ARG A 110 -2.09 -7.61 -11.90
C ARG A 110 -2.20 -6.15 -12.34
N LEU A 111 -2.15 -5.22 -11.40
CA LEU A 111 -2.36 -3.79 -11.67
C LEU A 111 -1.09 -3.10 -12.16
N LEU A 112 0.03 -3.34 -11.47
CA LEU A 112 1.20 -2.49 -11.64
C LEU A 112 1.76 -2.50 -13.06
N PRO A 113 1.84 -3.63 -13.79
CA PRO A 113 2.32 -3.63 -15.18
C PRO A 113 1.48 -2.74 -16.11
N LEU A 114 0.15 -2.74 -15.92
CA LEU A 114 -0.76 -1.93 -16.72
C LEU A 114 -0.66 -0.45 -16.33
N LEU A 115 -0.60 -0.15 -15.04
CA LEU A 115 -0.44 1.22 -14.54
C LEU A 115 0.87 1.84 -15.04
N ILE A 116 1.99 1.12 -14.94
CA ILE A 116 3.29 1.61 -15.38
C ILE A 116 3.32 1.83 -16.90
N LYS A 117 2.67 0.96 -17.66
CA LYS A 117 2.54 1.17 -19.12
C LYS A 117 1.78 2.45 -19.45
N GLU A 118 0.62 2.68 -18.82
CA GLU A 118 -0.15 3.91 -19.04
C GLU A 118 0.64 5.16 -18.58
N LEU A 119 1.32 5.09 -17.42
CA LEU A 119 2.15 6.18 -16.90
C LEU A 119 3.28 6.54 -17.88
N ALA A 120 3.96 5.55 -18.45
CA ALA A 120 5.05 5.79 -19.39
C ALA A 120 4.60 6.58 -20.62
N GLU A 121 3.34 6.41 -21.06
CA GLU A 121 2.78 7.09 -22.21
C GLU A 121 2.32 8.53 -21.89
N VAL A 122 1.69 8.74 -20.71
CA VAL A 122 1.02 10.02 -20.42
C VAL A 122 1.73 10.88 -19.37
N SER A 123 2.62 10.30 -18.58
CA SER A 123 3.24 10.95 -17.40
C SER A 123 4.61 10.37 -17.06
N PRO A 124 5.60 10.45 -17.97
CA PRO A 124 6.87 9.72 -17.84
C PRO A 124 7.73 10.14 -16.62
N LYS A 125 7.39 11.27 -15.98
CA LYS A 125 8.11 11.77 -14.80
C LYS A 125 7.44 11.42 -13.48
N ILE A 126 6.21 10.91 -13.51
CA ILE A 126 5.51 10.43 -12.32
C ILE A 126 6.04 9.05 -11.96
N LYS A 127 6.39 8.88 -10.69
CA LYS A 127 6.88 7.63 -10.11
C LYS A 127 5.81 6.98 -9.24
N VAL A 128 5.90 5.68 -9.08
CA VAL A 128 5.05 4.92 -8.15
C VAL A 128 5.95 4.11 -7.22
N GLU A 129 5.65 4.16 -5.94
CA GLU A 129 6.22 3.30 -4.92
C GLU A 129 5.10 2.47 -4.31
N THR A 130 5.30 1.17 -4.18
CA THR A 130 4.33 0.25 -3.60
C THR A 130 4.81 -0.29 -2.27
N TYR A 131 3.89 -0.41 -1.33
CA TYR A 131 4.13 -0.93 0.01
C TYR A 131 2.96 -1.83 0.43
N LEU A 132 3.18 -2.68 1.41
CA LEU A 132 2.11 -3.38 2.10
C LEU A 132 1.95 -2.79 3.50
N THR A 133 1.03 -1.87 3.66
CA THR A 133 0.65 -1.32 4.97
C THR A 133 -0.32 -2.27 5.67
N PRO A 134 -0.10 -2.62 6.95
CA PRO A 134 -1.10 -3.36 7.71
C PRO A 134 -2.45 -2.62 7.73
N ARG A 135 -3.55 -3.32 7.49
CA ARG A 135 -4.89 -2.72 7.37
C ARG A 135 -5.27 -1.78 8.52
N LYS A 136 -4.90 -2.13 9.74
CA LYS A 136 -5.15 -1.29 10.94
C LYS A 136 -4.41 0.05 10.91
N ASP A 137 -3.30 0.16 10.17
CA ASP A 137 -2.45 1.34 10.08
C ASP A 137 -2.79 2.20 8.86
N ALA A 138 -3.44 1.62 7.83
CA ALA A 138 -3.76 2.30 6.57
C ALA A 138 -4.56 3.61 6.76
N PRO A 139 -5.59 3.72 7.62
CA PRO A 139 -6.28 4.99 7.84
C PRO A 139 -5.35 6.10 8.32
N ARG A 140 -4.49 5.81 9.27
CA ARG A 140 -3.51 6.77 9.80
C ARG A 140 -2.49 7.17 8.74
N GLU A 141 -1.99 6.22 7.95
CA GLU A 141 -1.00 6.49 6.91
C GLU A 141 -1.57 7.27 5.72
N LEU A 142 -2.83 7.04 5.36
CA LEU A 142 -3.58 7.86 4.41
C LEU A 142 -3.80 9.29 4.94
N ALA A 143 -4.22 9.43 6.20
CA ALA A 143 -4.46 10.74 6.83
C ALA A 143 -3.17 11.56 6.94
N SER A 144 -2.03 10.92 7.21
CA SER A 144 -0.73 11.60 7.31
C SER A 144 -0.03 11.81 5.96
N GLY A 145 -0.59 11.30 4.85
CA GLY A 145 0.06 11.35 3.54
C GLY A 145 1.32 10.47 3.44
N THR A 146 1.54 9.54 4.36
CA THR A 146 2.61 8.54 4.27
C THR A 146 2.40 7.63 3.08
N ILE A 147 1.14 7.30 2.78
CA ILE A 147 0.67 6.70 1.54
C ILE A 147 -0.43 7.59 0.95
N ASP A 148 -0.54 7.61 -0.37
CA ASP A 148 -1.57 8.38 -1.08
C ASP A 148 -2.84 7.57 -1.29
N PHE A 149 -2.69 6.27 -1.58
CA PHE A 149 -3.76 5.33 -1.85
C PHE A 149 -3.53 3.99 -1.16
N SER A 150 -4.64 3.30 -0.85
CA SER A 150 -4.60 1.90 -0.42
C SER A 150 -5.60 1.08 -1.23
N ILE A 151 -5.21 -0.12 -1.63
CA ILE A 151 -6.07 -1.09 -2.32
C ILE A 151 -6.28 -2.28 -1.41
N ASP A 152 -7.50 -2.38 -0.88
CA ASP A 152 -7.89 -3.39 0.11
C ASP A 152 -9.36 -3.83 -0.07
N PRO A 153 -9.76 -5.01 0.43
CA PRO A 153 -11.17 -5.33 0.62
C PRO A 153 -11.90 -4.31 1.50
N PRO A 154 -13.24 -4.20 1.42
CA PRO A 154 -14.02 -3.25 2.20
C PRO A 154 -13.95 -3.59 3.71
N VAL A 155 -13.13 -2.85 4.45
CA VAL A 155 -12.84 -3.13 5.88
C VAL A 155 -12.86 -1.89 6.75
N HIS A 156 -12.82 -0.70 6.16
CA HIS A 156 -12.60 0.52 6.93
C HIS A 156 -13.92 1.26 7.17
N SER A 157 -14.17 1.57 8.45
CA SER A 157 -15.29 2.40 8.90
C SER A 157 -14.89 3.85 9.24
N ASP A 158 -13.68 4.28 8.86
CA ASP A 158 -13.20 5.63 9.13
C ASP A 158 -13.96 6.63 8.25
N PRO A 159 -14.68 7.61 8.84
CA PRO A 159 -15.52 8.57 8.11
C PRO A 159 -14.73 9.53 7.20
N HIS A 160 -13.43 9.70 7.46
CA HIS A 160 -12.53 10.55 6.67
C HIS A 160 -11.93 9.83 5.46
N LEU A 161 -12.11 8.51 5.37
CA LEU A 161 -11.71 7.75 4.20
C LEU A 161 -12.80 7.77 3.14
N ARG A 162 -12.39 8.09 1.93
CA ARG A 162 -13.18 7.89 0.72
C ARG A 162 -12.75 6.59 0.08
N HIS A 163 -13.67 5.93 -0.58
CA HIS A 163 -13.36 4.71 -1.30
C HIS A 163 -14.25 4.52 -2.52
N GLU A 164 -13.73 3.80 -3.49
CA GLU A 164 -14.45 3.40 -4.68
C GLU A 164 -14.15 1.94 -4.99
N LYS A 165 -15.18 1.16 -5.35
CA LYS A 165 -15.00 -0.22 -5.78
C LYS A 165 -14.27 -0.23 -7.12
N ILE A 166 -13.15 -0.95 -7.19
CA ILE A 166 -12.31 -1.01 -8.39
C ILE A 166 -12.26 -2.40 -9.00
N TYR A 167 -12.62 -3.43 -8.23
CA TYR A 167 -12.46 -4.81 -8.67
C TYR A 167 -13.40 -5.74 -7.93
N GLU A 168 -13.94 -6.74 -8.65
CA GLU A 168 -14.69 -7.84 -8.09
C GLU A 168 -14.42 -9.10 -8.89
N GLU A 169 -14.24 -10.21 -8.19
CA GLU A 169 -13.89 -11.47 -8.83
C GLU A 169 -14.27 -12.68 -7.99
N ASP A 170 -14.76 -13.71 -8.69
CA ASP A 170 -15.13 -14.98 -8.08
C ASP A 170 -13.92 -15.81 -7.69
N TYR A 171 -14.10 -16.64 -6.66
CA TYR A 171 -13.11 -17.61 -6.24
C TYR A 171 -13.27 -18.93 -7.02
N VAL A 172 -12.14 -19.54 -7.34
CA VAL A 172 -12.04 -20.87 -7.93
C VAL A 172 -11.02 -21.71 -7.16
N MET A 173 -11.15 -23.02 -7.27
CA MET A 173 -10.13 -23.96 -6.84
C MET A 173 -9.14 -24.19 -7.99
N ILE A 174 -7.87 -24.09 -7.70
CA ILE A 174 -6.77 -24.33 -8.65
C ILE A 174 -5.96 -25.54 -8.17
N VAL A 175 -5.62 -26.39 -9.12
CA VAL A 175 -4.76 -27.58 -8.95
C VAL A 175 -3.83 -27.71 -10.16
N ARG A 176 -2.84 -28.61 -10.11
CA ARG A 176 -2.02 -28.91 -11.31
C ARG A 176 -2.88 -29.45 -12.46
N LYS A 177 -2.40 -29.32 -13.71
CA LYS A 177 -3.18 -29.64 -14.93
C LYS A 177 -3.61 -31.10 -15.05
N ASP A 178 -2.87 -32.01 -14.46
CA ASP A 178 -3.13 -33.46 -14.47
C ASP A 178 -3.61 -34.02 -13.12
N HIS A 179 -4.17 -33.15 -12.27
CA HIS A 179 -4.68 -33.55 -10.97
C HIS A 179 -5.96 -34.40 -11.11
N PRO A 180 -6.08 -35.59 -10.44
CA PRO A 180 -7.21 -36.53 -10.61
C PRO A 180 -8.59 -35.92 -10.35
N ILE A 181 -8.69 -34.85 -9.54
CA ILE A 181 -9.96 -34.17 -9.27
C ILE A 181 -10.57 -33.56 -10.54
N LEU A 182 -9.76 -33.25 -11.55
CA LEU A 182 -10.20 -32.68 -12.81
C LEU A 182 -11.02 -33.65 -13.68
N ASP A 183 -10.89 -34.96 -13.44
CA ASP A 183 -11.64 -36.01 -14.12
C ASP A 183 -13.07 -36.13 -13.62
N LEU A 184 -13.37 -35.54 -12.45
CA LEU A 184 -14.71 -35.52 -11.90
C LEU A 184 -15.62 -34.61 -12.73
N LYS A 185 -16.78 -35.10 -13.13
CA LYS A 185 -17.82 -34.29 -13.82
C LYS A 185 -18.34 -33.16 -12.97
N LYS A 186 -18.46 -33.39 -11.66
CA LYS A 186 -18.88 -32.43 -10.65
C LYS A 186 -18.10 -32.68 -9.38
N ILE A 187 -17.53 -31.65 -8.82
CA ILE A 187 -16.81 -31.69 -7.54
C ILE A 187 -17.80 -31.45 -6.42
N THR A 188 -17.83 -32.34 -5.45
CA THR A 188 -18.63 -32.16 -4.22
C THR A 188 -17.81 -31.46 -3.14
N ILE A 189 -18.49 -31.02 -2.08
CA ILE A 189 -17.79 -30.39 -0.95
C ILE A 189 -16.88 -31.40 -0.23
N GLU A 190 -17.29 -32.67 -0.18
CA GLU A 190 -16.52 -33.77 0.38
C GLU A 190 -15.23 -34.02 -0.45
N ASP A 191 -15.29 -33.91 -1.79
CA ASP A 191 -14.14 -34.05 -2.65
C ASP A 191 -13.16 -32.90 -2.44
N TYR A 192 -13.67 -31.68 -2.30
CA TYR A 192 -12.88 -30.49 -1.98
C TYR A 192 -12.18 -30.62 -0.61
N LEU A 193 -12.89 -31.08 0.41
CA LEU A 193 -12.37 -31.21 1.78
C LEU A 193 -11.36 -32.35 1.95
N LYS A 194 -11.33 -33.36 1.03
CA LYS A 194 -10.31 -34.41 1.01
C LYS A 194 -8.94 -33.92 0.50
N LEU A 195 -8.91 -32.78 -0.18
CA LEU A 195 -7.66 -32.21 -0.65
C LEU A 195 -6.87 -31.59 0.50
N SER A 196 -5.56 -31.57 0.33
CA SER A 196 -4.68 -30.74 1.14
C SER A 196 -4.52 -29.36 0.49
N HIS A 197 -4.61 -28.30 1.27
CA HIS A 197 -4.73 -26.96 0.75
C HIS A 197 -3.52 -26.07 1.09
N ILE A 198 -3.25 -25.14 0.18
CA ILE A 198 -2.37 -23.99 0.41
C ILE A 198 -3.24 -22.83 0.94
N HIS A 199 -2.82 -22.24 2.04
CA HIS A 199 -3.38 -21.00 2.55
C HIS A 199 -2.36 -19.86 2.39
N ILE A 200 -2.71 -18.84 1.61
CA ILE A 200 -1.85 -17.66 1.43
C ILE A 200 -2.33 -16.56 2.37
N SER A 201 -1.43 -16.09 3.22
CA SER A 201 -1.73 -14.99 4.13
C SER A 201 -0.45 -14.38 4.70
N ASN A 202 -0.34 -13.06 4.66
CA ASN A 202 0.69 -12.29 5.37
C ASN A 202 0.39 -12.12 6.88
N ARG A 203 -0.79 -12.55 7.34
CA ARG A 203 -1.18 -12.55 8.76
C ARG A 203 -0.74 -13.84 9.42
N LYS A 204 -0.16 -13.75 10.62
CA LYS A 204 0.27 -14.93 11.39
C LYS A 204 -0.90 -15.77 11.91
N THR A 205 -2.04 -15.14 12.17
CA THR A 205 -3.22 -15.76 12.78
C THR A 205 -4.51 -15.27 12.11
N GLY A 206 -5.61 -15.97 12.40
CA GLY A 206 -6.94 -15.67 11.88
C GLY A 206 -7.34 -16.50 10.66
N LEU A 207 -8.63 -16.59 10.45
CA LEU A 207 -9.24 -17.31 9.33
C LEU A 207 -9.11 -16.47 8.04
N GLY A 208 -8.84 -17.13 6.93
CA GLY A 208 -8.94 -16.54 5.60
C GLY A 208 -10.39 -16.44 5.13
N HIS A 209 -10.60 -15.77 3.99
CA HIS A 209 -11.95 -15.62 3.42
C HIS A 209 -12.63 -16.97 3.14
N VAL A 210 -11.89 -17.88 2.53
CA VAL A 210 -12.34 -19.26 2.26
C VAL A 210 -12.66 -20.02 3.55
N ASP A 211 -11.79 -19.90 4.56
CA ASP A 211 -11.96 -20.59 5.83
C ASP A 211 -13.16 -20.04 6.62
N MET A 212 -13.46 -18.75 6.47
CA MET A 212 -14.67 -18.13 7.01
C MET A 212 -15.94 -18.64 6.33
N ALA A 213 -15.92 -18.84 5.00
CA ALA A 213 -17.06 -19.41 4.27
C ALA A 213 -17.33 -20.87 4.71
N LEU A 214 -16.30 -21.68 4.80
CA LEU A 214 -16.41 -23.06 5.30
C LEU A 214 -16.87 -23.11 6.76
N TYR A 215 -16.35 -22.25 7.61
CA TYR A 215 -16.74 -22.16 9.03
C TYR A 215 -18.24 -21.88 9.22
N ARG A 216 -18.83 -21.02 8.37
CA ARG A 216 -20.29 -20.77 8.37
C ARG A 216 -21.10 -22.01 8.05
N LEU A 217 -20.53 -22.97 7.33
CA LEU A 217 -21.13 -24.27 7.03
C LEU A 217 -20.82 -25.36 8.08
N GLY A 218 -20.07 -25.00 9.14
CA GLY A 218 -19.58 -25.95 10.14
C GLY A 218 -18.46 -26.86 9.65
N LEU A 219 -17.75 -26.44 8.60
CA LEU A 219 -16.72 -27.21 7.91
C LEU A 219 -15.33 -26.57 8.08
N SER A 220 -14.30 -27.39 7.88
CA SER A 220 -12.91 -26.94 7.81
C SER A 220 -12.15 -27.78 6.79
N ARG A 221 -11.11 -27.20 6.20
CA ARG A 221 -10.21 -27.87 5.26
C ARG A 221 -8.86 -28.13 5.89
N ASP A 222 -8.14 -29.12 5.37
CA ASP A 222 -6.76 -29.38 5.74
C ASP A 222 -5.82 -28.36 5.10
N ILE A 223 -5.06 -27.62 5.90
CA ILE A 223 -4.06 -26.66 5.44
C ILE A 223 -2.68 -27.26 5.63
N SER A 224 -2.15 -27.87 4.57
CA SER A 224 -0.81 -28.47 4.58
C SER A 224 0.31 -27.46 4.39
N LEU A 225 0.01 -26.29 3.79
CA LEU A 225 0.96 -25.22 3.61
C LEU A 225 0.33 -23.86 3.89
N ARG A 226 0.97 -23.08 4.75
CA ARG A 226 0.70 -21.63 4.89
C ARG A 226 1.89 -20.87 4.30
N ALA A 227 1.66 -20.11 3.22
CA ALA A 227 2.66 -19.27 2.59
C ALA A 227 2.31 -17.78 2.74
N GLN A 228 3.32 -16.93 2.74
CA GLN A 228 3.15 -15.50 2.91
C GLN A 228 2.86 -14.78 1.59
N HIS A 229 3.53 -15.20 0.51
CA HIS A 229 3.49 -14.53 -0.77
C HIS A 229 2.63 -15.30 -1.78
N PHE A 230 1.76 -14.55 -2.45
CA PHE A 230 0.81 -15.13 -3.39
C PHE A 230 1.49 -15.69 -4.65
N LEU A 231 2.53 -15.01 -5.12
CA LEU A 231 3.21 -15.34 -6.37
C LEU A 231 3.99 -16.67 -6.34
N VAL A 232 4.24 -17.25 -5.18
CA VAL A 232 4.87 -18.57 -5.07
C VAL A 232 3.89 -19.72 -5.27
N ALA A 233 2.58 -19.47 -5.08
CA ALA A 233 1.56 -20.52 -5.11
C ALA A 233 1.47 -21.29 -6.43
N PRO A 234 1.57 -20.68 -7.63
CA PRO A 234 1.55 -21.43 -8.89
C PRO A 234 2.62 -22.50 -8.98
N TYR A 235 3.85 -22.15 -8.60
CA TYR A 235 4.99 -23.06 -8.65
C TYR A 235 4.82 -24.28 -7.69
N ILE A 236 4.17 -24.04 -6.55
CA ILE A 236 3.90 -25.13 -5.59
C ILE A 236 2.77 -26.02 -6.12
N VAL A 237 1.70 -25.43 -6.64
CA VAL A 237 0.57 -26.17 -7.23
C VAL A 237 1.04 -27.05 -8.39
N GLU A 238 1.87 -26.52 -9.29
CA GLU A 238 2.38 -27.27 -10.45
C GLU A 238 3.20 -28.50 -10.07
N GLN A 239 3.82 -28.50 -8.89
CA GLN A 239 4.75 -29.55 -8.43
C GLN A 239 4.18 -30.43 -7.30
N SER A 240 2.88 -30.29 -6.97
CA SER A 240 2.27 -31.02 -5.86
C SER A 240 0.80 -31.31 -6.11
N ASP A 241 0.20 -32.15 -5.25
CA ASP A 241 -1.25 -32.40 -5.24
C ASP A 241 -2.00 -31.40 -4.34
N LEU A 242 -1.36 -30.30 -3.96
CA LEU A 242 -2.00 -29.28 -3.15
C LEU A 242 -2.94 -28.42 -3.99
N ALA A 243 -4.11 -28.13 -3.42
CA ALA A 243 -5.05 -27.19 -4.01
C ALA A 243 -4.91 -25.78 -3.41
N ILE A 244 -5.12 -24.76 -4.22
CA ILE A 244 -5.28 -23.38 -3.74
C ILE A 244 -6.65 -22.86 -4.16
N THR A 245 -7.33 -22.17 -3.25
CA THR A 245 -8.55 -21.40 -3.56
C THR A 245 -8.21 -19.93 -3.64
N THR A 246 -8.43 -19.36 -4.81
CA THR A 246 -8.10 -17.96 -5.12
C THR A 246 -9.00 -17.43 -6.25
N THR A 247 -8.75 -16.20 -6.71
CA THR A 247 -9.57 -15.59 -7.75
C THR A 247 -9.34 -16.22 -9.13
N LYS A 248 -10.41 -16.25 -9.93
CA LYS A 248 -10.42 -16.88 -11.26
C LYS A 248 -9.40 -16.26 -12.21
N GLY A 249 -9.29 -14.92 -12.23
CA GLY A 249 -8.34 -14.25 -13.11
C GLY A 249 -6.89 -14.61 -12.82
N PHE A 250 -6.55 -14.91 -11.57
CA PHE A 250 -5.21 -15.41 -11.27
C PHE A 250 -4.95 -16.77 -11.93
N ALA A 251 -5.95 -17.64 -11.99
CA ALA A 251 -5.85 -18.93 -12.68
C ALA A 251 -5.68 -18.74 -14.20
N VAL A 252 -6.48 -17.84 -14.79
CA VAL A 252 -6.45 -17.53 -16.21
C VAL A 252 -5.13 -16.89 -16.61
N ASP A 253 -4.67 -15.88 -15.88
CA ASP A 253 -3.42 -15.15 -16.18
C ASP A 253 -2.17 -16.05 -16.13
N ARG A 254 -2.26 -17.20 -15.42
CA ARG A 254 -1.17 -18.16 -15.25
C ARG A 254 -1.37 -19.46 -16.02
N ASP A 255 -2.42 -19.58 -16.82
CA ASP A 255 -2.76 -20.83 -17.53
C ASP A 255 -2.82 -22.06 -16.59
N LEU A 256 -3.41 -21.91 -15.42
CA LEU A 256 -3.58 -22.95 -14.41
C LEU A 256 -4.91 -23.68 -14.58
N ALA A 257 -4.94 -24.96 -14.21
CA ALA A 257 -6.18 -25.72 -14.19
C ALA A 257 -7.05 -25.33 -12.99
N TRP A 258 -8.30 -25.02 -13.24
CA TRP A 258 -9.22 -24.58 -12.21
C TRP A 258 -10.61 -25.22 -12.34
N ARG A 259 -11.36 -25.20 -11.24
CA ARG A 259 -12.77 -25.61 -11.15
C ARG A 259 -13.54 -24.65 -10.24
N GLU A 260 -14.82 -24.52 -10.48
CA GLU A 260 -15.73 -23.82 -9.59
C GLU A 260 -15.75 -24.46 -8.20
N LEU A 261 -16.00 -23.67 -7.18
CA LEU A 261 -16.10 -24.16 -5.81
C LEU A 261 -17.43 -24.87 -5.60
N PRO A 262 -17.47 -25.97 -4.83
CA PRO A 262 -18.70 -26.68 -4.51
C PRO A 262 -19.49 -26.07 -3.33
N PHE A 263 -19.22 -24.81 -2.98
CA PHE A 263 -19.90 -24.05 -1.93
C PHE A 263 -19.90 -22.56 -2.27
N ASP A 264 -20.85 -21.85 -1.70
CA ASP A 264 -20.98 -20.41 -1.91
C ASP A 264 -19.94 -19.65 -1.08
N ILE A 265 -19.32 -18.67 -1.72
CA ILE A 265 -18.38 -17.74 -1.11
C ILE A 265 -18.57 -16.36 -1.75
N GLU A 266 -18.57 -15.33 -0.93
CA GLU A 266 -18.60 -13.95 -1.41
C GLU A 266 -17.40 -13.68 -2.33
N PRO A 267 -17.60 -13.02 -3.46
CA PRO A 267 -16.50 -12.67 -4.35
C PRO A 267 -15.46 -11.80 -3.64
N LEU A 268 -14.24 -11.79 -4.14
CA LEU A 268 -13.25 -10.81 -3.72
C LEU A 268 -13.66 -9.45 -4.27
N VAL A 269 -13.97 -8.53 -3.40
CA VAL A 269 -14.19 -7.11 -3.75
C VAL A 269 -13.00 -6.32 -3.28
N LEU A 270 -12.42 -5.48 -4.14
CA LEU A 270 -11.35 -4.54 -3.80
C LEU A 270 -11.83 -3.12 -3.99
N HIS A 271 -11.47 -2.29 -3.03
CA HIS A 271 -11.70 -0.84 -3.06
C HIS A 271 -10.37 -0.10 -3.12
N LEU A 272 -10.37 0.98 -3.86
CA LEU A 272 -9.36 2.02 -3.78
C LEU A 272 -9.76 2.99 -2.68
N TYR A 273 -8.87 3.21 -1.70
CA TYR A 273 -9.06 4.12 -0.57
C TYR A 273 -8.13 5.31 -0.67
N TRP A 274 -8.62 6.48 -0.26
CA TRP A 274 -7.85 7.70 -0.08
C TRP A 274 -8.44 8.53 1.06
N HIS A 275 -7.68 9.47 1.60
CA HIS A 275 -8.17 10.39 2.62
C HIS A 275 -8.92 11.54 1.97
N GLU A 276 -10.02 12.03 2.59
CA GLU A 276 -10.87 13.11 2.05
C GLU A 276 -10.11 14.42 1.77
N ALA A 277 -9.02 14.69 2.50
CA ALA A 277 -8.15 15.84 2.23
C ALA A 277 -7.55 15.84 0.82
N LYS A 278 -7.55 14.70 0.12
CA LYS A 278 -7.09 14.55 -1.26
C LYS A 278 -8.19 14.76 -2.31
N ASP A 279 -9.45 14.97 -1.89
CA ASP A 279 -10.58 15.12 -2.82
C ASP A 279 -10.45 16.35 -3.72
N SER A 280 -9.80 17.42 -3.26
CA SER A 280 -9.55 18.64 -4.04
C SER A 280 -8.23 18.62 -4.81
N ASP A 281 -7.28 17.72 -4.47
CA ASP A 281 -5.98 17.64 -5.12
C ASP A 281 -6.07 17.13 -6.56
N PRO A 282 -5.73 17.96 -7.58
CA PRO A 282 -5.82 17.56 -8.99
C PRO A 282 -4.96 16.35 -9.33
N SER A 283 -3.79 16.21 -8.71
CA SER A 283 -2.87 15.09 -8.95
C SER A 283 -3.44 13.78 -8.43
N SER A 284 -4.03 13.79 -7.24
CA SER A 284 -4.71 12.63 -6.64
C SER A 284 -5.94 12.22 -7.45
N LYS A 285 -6.76 13.17 -7.89
CA LYS A 285 -7.90 12.89 -8.78
C LYS A 285 -7.45 12.20 -10.05
N TRP A 286 -6.44 12.75 -10.71
CA TRP A 286 -5.92 12.21 -11.95
C TRP A 286 -5.37 10.79 -11.77
N MET A 287 -4.57 10.55 -10.73
CA MET A 287 -4.02 9.21 -10.45
C MET A 287 -5.13 8.22 -10.11
N LYS A 288 -6.11 8.63 -9.31
CA LYS A 288 -7.30 7.82 -9.01
C LYS A 288 -8.00 7.40 -10.30
N ASP A 289 -8.31 8.35 -11.19
CA ASP A 289 -9.03 8.07 -12.43
C ASP A 289 -8.21 7.16 -13.36
N LEU A 290 -6.89 7.32 -13.38
CA LEU A 290 -5.97 6.43 -14.10
C LEU A 290 -6.03 5.00 -13.55
N MET A 291 -5.98 4.82 -12.22
CA MET A 291 -6.09 3.50 -11.59
C MET A 291 -7.45 2.86 -11.85
N LEU A 292 -8.55 3.59 -11.73
CA LEU A 292 -9.90 3.10 -12.02
C LEU A 292 -10.02 2.62 -13.48
N LYS A 293 -9.51 3.40 -14.42
CA LYS A 293 -9.46 3.03 -15.85
C LYS A 293 -8.62 1.77 -16.08
N THR A 294 -7.50 1.65 -15.40
CA THR A 294 -6.57 0.53 -15.51
C THR A 294 -7.19 -0.77 -14.99
N TYR A 295 -7.82 -0.72 -13.82
CA TYR A 295 -8.55 -1.87 -13.28
C TYR A 295 -9.78 -2.24 -14.10
N GLY A 296 -10.50 -1.26 -14.64
CA GLY A 296 -11.63 -1.51 -15.53
C GLY A 296 -11.26 -2.29 -16.80
N LYS A 297 -10.00 -2.21 -17.25
CA LYS A 297 -9.49 -3.04 -18.34
C LYS A 297 -9.32 -4.51 -17.92
N LEU A 298 -8.90 -4.77 -16.69
CA LEU A 298 -8.75 -6.14 -16.17
C LEU A 298 -10.07 -6.89 -16.09
N GLN A 299 -11.15 -6.21 -15.67
CA GLN A 299 -12.48 -6.84 -15.58
C GLN A 299 -13.05 -7.29 -16.94
N LYS A 300 -12.60 -6.71 -18.05
CA LYS A 300 -13.08 -7.07 -19.40
C LYS A 300 -12.37 -8.29 -20.01
N VAL A 301 -11.30 -8.76 -19.40
CA VAL A 301 -10.45 -9.88 -19.89
C VAL A 301 -10.86 -11.23 -19.28
N ILE A 302 -11.70 -11.23 -18.24
CA ILE A 302 -12.18 -12.42 -17.50
C ILE A 302 -13.62 -12.74 -17.87
#